data_4b6a0c6c3a84fa5191b1773d180d4ccf
#
_entry.id   4b6a0c6c3a84fa5191b1773d180d4ccf
#
_cell.length_a   1.000
_cell.length_b   1.000
_cell.length_c   1.000
_cell.angle_alpha   90.00
_cell.angle_beta   90.00
_cell.angle_gamma   90.00
#
_symmetry.space_group_name_H-M   'P 1'
#
loop_
_entity.id
_entity.type
_entity.pdbx_description
1 polymer ?
#
loop_
_entity_poly.entity_id
_entity_poly.type
_entity_poly.pdbx_seq_one_letter_code
_entity_poly.pdbx_strand_id
1 'polypeptide(L)'
;MAYEFDKIIDRKGTNCLKYDFARERGHSEEELPLWVADMDFQTAPEIVERLQRSVAHGIFGYSEGKDSYFQALAGWYEKHFRWTVKREWLVKTPGVVFAIAAAVRAFTKEGDAVLLQQPVYYPFSEVIKDNGRELVNSPLKLVNGHYEMDFEDLEQKIVEHQVKLFLLCSPHNPVGRVWTEEELRKVGDLCVKYKVLVVSDEIHSDFTWPGHEHHVFANLDPKYAEISITCTAPSKTFNLAGLQISNIFIPNRTLRKTFKKAIDQAGYSQLNTLGLVACQAAYEEGEPWLTELKKYLLENLDFSRNYIERNLPGIHLIEPEGTYLIWLDFRELGLPEEKLEHLITKEAKLWLDSGAIFGTDGEGFERINIACPRTTLKEAFDRLAKALNSLG
;
A
#
# COMPACT_ATOMS: atom_id res chain seq x y z
N MET A 1 -16.37 -11.96 -20.40
CA MET A 1 -15.32 -11.50 -21.34
C MET A 1 -13.97 -11.88 -20.73
N ALA A 2 -13.00 -12.31 -21.53
CA ALA A 2 -11.66 -12.54 -21.01
C ALA A 2 -10.99 -11.16 -20.79
N TYR A 3 -10.40 -10.93 -19.63
CA TYR A 3 -9.63 -9.73 -19.34
C TYR A 3 -8.23 -9.85 -19.99
N GLU A 4 -7.75 -8.78 -20.62
CA GLU A 4 -6.50 -8.78 -21.39
C GLU A 4 -5.38 -8.09 -20.63
N PHE A 5 -4.74 -8.80 -19.69
CA PHE A 5 -3.63 -8.24 -18.89
C PHE A 5 -2.29 -8.18 -19.65
N ASP A 6 -2.13 -8.87 -20.78
CA ASP A 6 -0.94 -8.76 -21.64
C ASP A 6 -0.96 -7.54 -22.57
N LYS A 7 -2.10 -6.84 -22.63
CA LYS A 7 -2.23 -5.66 -23.49
C LYS A 7 -1.43 -4.50 -22.94
N ILE A 8 -0.46 -4.01 -23.71
CA ILE A 8 0.26 -2.78 -23.41
C ILE A 8 -0.68 -1.59 -23.67
N ILE A 9 -0.85 -0.76 -22.65
CA ILE A 9 -1.66 0.46 -22.73
C ILE A 9 -0.70 1.65 -22.62
N ASP A 10 -0.68 2.48 -23.66
CA ASP A 10 0.09 3.72 -23.63
C ASP A 10 -0.56 4.70 -22.64
N ARG A 11 0.23 5.09 -21.64
CA ARG A 11 -0.18 6.02 -20.59
C ARG A 11 0.47 7.39 -20.73
N LYS A 12 1.34 7.60 -21.75
CA LYS A 12 1.96 8.89 -22.02
C LYS A 12 0.94 9.90 -22.53
N GLY A 13 1.11 11.16 -22.14
CA GLY A 13 0.19 12.24 -22.52
C GLY A 13 -1.16 12.22 -21.80
N THR A 14 -1.28 11.47 -20.72
CA THR A 14 -2.50 11.38 -19.90
C THR A 14 -2.39 12.12 -18.55
N ASN A 15 -1.30 12.84 -18.33
CA ASN A 15 -0.88 13.40 -17.05
C ASN A 15 -0.62 12.29 -15.99
N CYS A 16 -0.24 11.11 -16.44
CA CYS A 16 0.08 9.99 -15.57
C CYS A 16 1.37 10.24 -14.80
N LEU A 17 1.29 10.25 -13.47
CA LEU A 17 2.43 10.47 -12.60
C LEU A 17 3.59 9.50 -12.89
N LYS A 18 3.27 8.26 -13.24
CA LYS A 18 4.24 7.21 -13.49
C LYS A 18 5.08 7.44 -14.75
N TYR A 19 4.49 8.05 -15.80
CA TYR A 19 5.13 8.17 -17.12
C TYR A 19 5.43 9.60 -17.56
N ASP A 20 4.57 10.58 -17.22
CA ASP A 20 4.64 11.92 -17.83
C ASP A 20 5.51 12.92 -17.05
N PHE A 21 5.99 12.55 -15.85
CA PHE A 21 6.72 13.46 -14.97
C PHE A 21 8.15 12.99 -14.65
N ALA A 22 8.76 12.22 -15.55
CA ALA A 22 10.10 11.69 -15.35
C ALA A 22 11.11 12.82 -15.18
N ARG A 23 11.14 13.80 -16.08
CA ARG A 23 12.10 14.93 -16.06
C ARG A 23 11.97 15.78 -14.81
N GLU A 24 10.75 16.12 -14.40
CA GLU A 24 10.45 16.92 -13.20
C GLU A 24 10.92 16.22 -11.92
N ARG A 25 11.05 14.89 -11.99
CA ARG A 25 11.51 14.04 -10.88
C ARG A 25 12.97 13.61 -11.01
N GLY A 26 13.74 14.17 -11.97
CA GLY A 26 15.15 13.88 -12.14
C GLY A 26 15.48 12.60 -12.92
N HIS A 27 14.48 11.99 -13.57
CA HIS A 27 14.59 10.76 -14.36
C HIS A 27 14.58 11.03 -15.86
N SER A 28 15.06 10.05 -16.64
CA SER A 28 15.02 10.10 -18.10
C SER A 28 13.72 9.51 -18.62
N GLU A 29 13.19 10.05 -19.72
CA GLU A 29 12.03 9.48 -20.43
C GLU A 29 12.31 8.09 -21.06
N GLU A 30 13.59 7.67 -21.11
CA GLU A 30 14.01 6.35 -21.56
C GLU A 30 13.95 5.29 -20.46
N GLU A 31 13.87 5.72 -19.21
CA GLU A 31 13.75 4.82 -18.06
C GLU A 31 12.36 4.18 -18.06
N LEU A 32 12.31 2.87 -17.91
CA LEU A 32 11.08 2.11 -17.80
C LEU A 32 10.54 2.20 -16.36
N PRO A 33 9.38 2.84 -16.12
CA PRO A 33 8.92 3.09 -14.77
C PRO A 33 8.15 1.89 -14.18
N LEU A 34 8.67 1.34 -13.09
CA LEU A 34 8.04 0.30 -12.27
C LEU A 34 8.00 0.68 -10.78
N TRP A 35 8.04 1.98 -10.47
CA TRP A 35 8.14 2.53 -9.12
C TRP A 35 6.79 2.72 -8.43
N VAL A 36 5.86 3.43 -9.05
CA VAL A 36 4.56 3.76 -8.47
C VAL A 36 3.68 2.51 -8.34
N ALA A 37 2.98 2.40 -7.22
CA ALA A 37 2.10 1.28 -6.90
C ALA A 37 0.68 1.43 -7.49
N ASP A 38 0.56 1.95 -8.72
CA ASP A 38 -0.60 1.80 -9.59
C ASP A 38 -0.33 0.73 -10.66
N MET A 39 -1.36 0.19 -11.28
CA MET A 39 -1.22 -0.89 -12.24
C MET A 39 -1.23 -0.35 -13.67
N ASP A 40 -0.57 -1.06 -14.59
CA ASP A 40 -0.62 -0.79 -16.02
C ASP A 40 -1.76 -1.58 -16.72
N PHE A 41 -2.82 -1.88 -15.97
CA PHE A 41 -4.03 -2.55 -16.45
C PHE A 41 -5.23 -1.62 -16.36
N GLN A 42 -6.17 -1.76 -17.28
CA GLN A 42 -7.49 -1.16 -17.11
C GLN A 42 -8.17 -1.79 -15.89
N THR A 43 -8.90 -0.97 -15.12
CA THR A 43 -9.79 -1.50 -14.09
C THR A 43 -10.92 -2.33 -14.68
N ALA A 44 -11.71 -2.99 -13.84
CA ALA A 44 -12.83 -3.82 -14.27
C ALA A 44 -13.76 -3.06 -15.25
N PRO A 45 -14.17 -3.67 -16.35
CA PRO A 45 -15.07 -3.05 -17.34
C PRO A 45 -16.36 -2.53 -16.70
N GLU A 46 -16.90 -3.23 -15.72
CA GLU A 46 -18.11 -2.88 -14.99
C GLU A 46 -17.95 -1.53 -14.26
N ILE A 47 -16.76 -1.28 -13.70
CA ILE A 47 -16.44 0.00 -13.07
C ILE A 47 -16.40 1.12 -14.12
N VAL A 48 -15.74 0.86 -15.26
CA VAL A 48 -15.65 1.82 -16.37
C VAL A 48 -17.04 2.17 -16.88
N GLU A 49 -17.91 1.18 -17.06
CA GLU A 49 -19.29 1.38 -17.52
C GLU A 49 -20.11 2.24 -16.54
N ARG A 50 -19.99 1.98 -15.25
CA ARG A 50 -20.66 2.78 -14.21
C ARG A 50 -20.16 4.23 -14.21
N LEU A 51 -18.86 4.44 -14.37
CA LEU A 51 -18.27 5.77 -14.51
C LEU A 51 -18.74 6.49 -15.77
N GLN A 52 -18.79 5.81 -16.91
CA GLN A 52 -19.29 6.39 -18.18
C GLN A 52 -20.74 6.85 -18.06
N ARG A 53 -21.62 6.08 -17.43
CA ARG A 53 -23.01 6.49 -17.17
C ARG A 53 -23.06 7.75 -16.30
N SER A 54 -22.21 7.83 -15.27
CA SER A 54 -22.15 8.99 -14.39
C SER A 54 -21.63 10.25 -15.11
N VAL A 55 -20.60 10.08 -15.96
CA VAL A 55 -20.04 11.17 -16.78
C VAL A 55 -21.05 11.64 -17.83
N ALA A 56 -21.77 10.71 -18.50
CA ALA A 56 -22.80 11.05 -19.47
C ALA A 56 -23.98 11.83 -18.90
N HIS A 57 -24.26 11.69 -17.60
CA HIS A 57 -25.26 12.52 -16.91
C HIS A 57 -24.88 14.01 -16.88
N GLY A 58 -23.56 14.32 -16.81
CA GLY A 58 -23.02 15.66 -16.99
C GLY A 58 -23.24 16.66 -15.84
N ILE A 59 -23.79 16.24 -14.69
CA ILE A 59 -23.96 17.08 -13.50
C ILE A 59 -23.07 16.54 -12.37
N PHE A 60 -22.02 17.30 -12.04
CA PHE A 60 -21.02 16.96 -11.01
C PHE A 60 -21.25 17.76 -9.74
N GLY A 61 -22.47 17.66 -9.19
CA GLY A 61 -22.84 18.29 -7.93
C GLY A 61 -22.31 17.53 -6.70
N TYR A 62 -22.62 18.08 -5.53
CA TYR A 62 -22.26 17.43 -4.26
C TYR A 62 -22.91 16.07 -4.12
N SER A 63 -22.12 15.09 -3.69
CA SER A 63 -22.56 13.69 -3.62
C SER A 63 -22.20 13.06 -2.28
N GLU A 64 -23.01 12.10 -1.86
CA GLU A 64 -22.77 11.27 -0.68
C GLU A 64 -23.14 9.81 -0.96
N GLY A 65 -22.47 8.88 -0.27
CA GLY A 65 -22.79 7.45 -0.35
C GLY A 65 -24.09 7.12 0.35
N LYS A 66 -25.01 6.43 -0.37
CA LYS A 66 -26.28 5.91 0.15
C LYS A 66 -26.08 4.60 0.94
N ASP A 67 -27.16 3.99 1.37
CA ASP A 67 -27.16 2.66 2.01
C ASP A 67 -26.50 1.61 1.11
N SER A 68 -26.79 1.64 -0.19
CA SER A 68 -26.17 0.72 -1.17
C SER A 68 -24.64 0.77 -1.18
N TYR A 69 -24.05 1.96 -1.03
CA TYR A 69 -22.61 2.09 -0.91
C TYR A 69 -22.07 1.36 0.32
N PHE A 70 -22.71 1.54 1.48
CA PHE A 70 -22.31 0.82 2.70
C PHE A 70 -22.52 -0.69 2.57
N GLN A 71 -23.63 -1.13 1.96
CA GLN A 71 -23.92 -2.57 1.77
C GLN A 71 -22.88 -3.23 0.86
N ALA A 72 -22.38 -2.54 -0.20
CA ALA A 72 -21.30 -3.03 -1.03
C ALA A 72 -20.03 -3.28 -0.22
N LEU A 73 -19.63 -2.30 0.61
CA LEU A 73 -18.50 -2.44 1.52
C LEU A 73 -18.71 -3.58 2.54
N ALA A 74 -19.84 -3.59 3.22
CA ALA A 74 -20.14 -4.59 4.24
C ALA A 74 -20.13 -6.01 3.67
N GLY A 75 -20.72 -6.20 2.48
CA GLY A 75 -20.70 -7.48 1.78
C GLY A 75 -19.29 -7.93 1.43
N TRP A 76 -18.44 -7.00 0.98
CA TRP A 76 -17.03 -7.30 0.64
C TRP A 76 -16.25 -7.76 1.88
N TYR A 77 -16.29 -6.99 2.97
CA TYR A 77 -15.55 -7.30 4.19
C TYR A 77 -16.03 -8.57 4.87
N GLU A 78 -17.33 -8.81 4.89
CA GLU A 78 -17.88 -10.06 5.43
C GLU A 78 -17.43 -11.27 4.61
N LYS A 79 -17.50 -11.17 3.27
CA LYS A 79 -17.15 -12.27 2.37
C LYS A 79 -15.65 -12.59 2.37
N HIS A 80 -14.80 -11.57 2.28
CA HIS A 80 -13.36 -11.76 2.07
C HIS A 80 -12.56 -11.84 3.37
N PHE A 81 -13.03 -11.19 4.44
CA PHE A 81 -12.28 -11.05 5.69
C PHE A 81 -13.08 -11.50 6.92
N ARG A 82 -14.29 -12.03 6.74
CA ARG A 82 -15.17 -12.43 7.85
C ARG A 82 -15.37 -11.32 8.87
N TRP A 83 -15.40 -10.08 8.41
CA TRP A 83 -15.50 -8.89 9.24
C TRP A 83 -16.84 -8.20 9.07
N THR A 84 -17.69 -8.31 10.08
CA THR A 84 -19.00 -7.65 10.13
C THR A 84 -18.81 -6.18 10.53
N VAL A 85 -18.81 -5.29 9.55
CA VAL A 85 -18.68 -3.83 9.78
C VAL A 85 -20.04 -3.19 10.05
N LYS A 86 -20.05 -2.08 10.81
CA LYS A 86 -21.26 -1.29 11.08
C LYS A 86 -21.20 0.05 10.35
N ARG A 87 -22.36 0.52 9.85
CA ARG A 87 -22.46 1.77 9.11
C ARG A 87 -21.89 2.97 9.88
N GLU A 88 -22.18 3.05 11.15
CA GLU A 88 -21.68 4.14 12.00
C GLU A 88 -20.18 4.16 12.17
N TRP A 89 -19.46 3.05 11.90
CA TRP A 89 -18.00 3.00 11.97
C TRP A 89 -17.33 3.70 10.78
N LEU A 90 -18.05 3.81 9.66
CA LEU A 90 -17.50 4.30 8.39
C LEU A 90 -17.28 5.81 8.40
N VAL A 91 -16.07 6.20 8.07
CA VAL A 91 -15.67 7.58 7.72
C VAL A 91 -14.96 7.52 6.37
N LYS A 92 -15.39 8.34 5.42
CA LYS A 92 -14.80 8.38 4.08
C LYS A 92 -13.79 9.52 3.98
N THR A 93 -12.66 9.27 3.29
CA THR A 93 -11.59 10.27 3.08
C THR A 93 -11.10 10.20 1.63
N PRO A 94 -10.36 11.23 1.13
CA PRO A 94 -9.87 11.25 -0.26
C PRO A 94 -8.73 10.25 -0.51
N GLY A 95 -8.17 9.67 0.53
CA GLY A 95 -7.09 8.68 0.44
C GLY A 95 -6.62 8.24 1.81
N VAL A 96 -5.91 7.10 1.86
CA VAL A 96 -5.42 6.53 3.12
C VAL A 96 -4.34 7.42 3.74
N VAL A 97 -3.42 7.99 2.96
CA VAL A 97 -2.39 8.91 3.50
C VAL A 97 -3.04 10.15 4.16
N PHE A 98 -4.10 10.70 3.57
CA PHE A 98 -4.88 11.77 4.21
C PHE A 98 -5.50 11.31 5.54
N ALA A 99 -6.04 10.10 5.58
CA ALA A 99 -6.61 9.53 6.80
C ALA A 99 -5.57 9.34 7.89
N ILE A 100 -4.37 8.84 7.55
CA ILE A 100 -3.25 8.70 8.46
C ILE A 100 -2.84 10.06 9.02
N ALA A 101 -2.67 11.08 8.16
CA ALA A 101 -2.37 12.44 8.58
C ALA A 101 -3.44 13.04 9.50
N ALA A 102 -4.72 12.79 9.21
CA ALA A 102 -5.83 13.19 10.06
C ALA A 102 -5.78 12.48 11.43
N ALA A 103 -5.45 11.19 11.47
CA ALA A 103 -5.29 10.43 12.72
C ALA A 103 -4.11 10.97 13.55
N VAL A 104 -2.95 11.19 12.92
CA VAL A 104 -1.78 11.78 13.60
C VAL A 104 -2.15 13.11 14.24
N ARG A 105 -2.81 14.02 13.53
CA ARG A 105 -3.25 15.31 14.07
C ARG A 105 -4.33 15.19 15.15
N ALA A 106 -5.24 14.21 15.00
CA ALA A 106 -6.38 14.04 15.92
C ALA A 106 -5.97 13.50 17.29
N PHE A 107 -4.96 12.62 17.33
CA PHE A 107 -4.67 11.81 18.51
C PHE A 107 -3.28 12.07 19.11
N THR A 108 -2.51 12.95 18.50
CA THR A 108 -1.20 13.36 19.01
C THR A 108 -1.05 14.87 18.98
N LYS A 109 -0.08 15.39 19.72
CA LYS A 109 0.35 16.79 19.73
C LYS A 109 1.73 16.89 19.07
N GLU A 110 2.17 18.11 18.78
CA GLU A 110 3.53 18.37 18.34
C GLU A 110 4.53 17.86 19.40
N GLY A 111 5.55 17.13 18.97
CA GLY A 111 6.53 16.46 19.81
C GLY A 111 6.11 15.09 20.35
N ASP A 112 4.84 14.69 20.25
CA ASP A 112 4.43 13.33 20.64
C ASP A 112 5.05 12.28 19.70
N ALA A 113 5.41 11.12 20.25
CA ALA A 113 6.00 10.01 19.52
C ALA A 113 4.95 9.19 18.75
N VAL A 114 5.23 8.96 17.47
CA VAL A 114 4.49 8.07 16.59
C VAL A 114 5.43 6.98 16.10
N LEU A 115 5.02 5.72 16.27
CA LEU A 115 5.83 4.55 15.96
C LEU A 115 5.47 3.99 14.57
N LEU A 116 6.48 3.50 13.88
CA LEU A 116 6.39 2.68 12.67
C LEU A 116 7.49 1.62 12.66
N GLN A 117 7.46 0.73 11.66
CA GLN A 117 8.44 -0.37 11.51
C GLN A 117 9.06 -0.33 10.12
N GLN A 118 10.27 0.26 9.99
CA GLN A 118 11.00 0.32 8.73
C GLN A 118 11.68 -1.02 8.40
N PRO A 119 11.94 -1.32 7.09
CA PRO A 119 11.54 -0.51 5.94
C PRO A 119 10.01 -0.52 5.76
N VAL A 120 9.42 0.65 5.54
CA VAL A 120 7.96 0.81 5.40
C VAL A 120 7.63 1.94 4.42
N TYR A 121 6.45 1.94 3.88
CA TYR A 121 5.91 2.94 2.97
C TYR A 121 6.27 4.37 3.42
N TYR A 122 7.13 5.03 2.65
CA TYR A 122 7.80 6.28 3.03
C TYR A 122 6.85 7.43 3.42
N PRO A 123 5.62 7.56 2.85
CA PRO A 123 4.70 8.59 3.31
C PRO A 123 4.28 8.48 4.78
N PHE A 124 4.46 7.33 5.43
CA PHE A 124 4.26 7.25 6.89
C PHE A 124 5.27 8.13 7.62
N SER A 125 6.55 8.05 7.23
CA SER A 125 7.62 8.87 7.82
C SER A 125 7.41 10.36 7.53
N GLU A 126 6.98 10.69 6.30
CA GLU A 126 6.68 12.06 5.89
C GLU A 126 5.52 12.63 6.72
N VAL A 127 4.40 11.91 6.82
CA VAL A 127 3.24 12.36 7.61
C VAL A 127 3.60 12.61 9.06
N ILE A 128 4.44 11.77 9.68
CA ILE A 128 4.87 11.97 11.07
C ILE A 128 5.69 13.27 11.19
N LYS A 129 6.70 13.43 10.35
CA LYS A 129 7.64 14.57 10.38
C LYS A 129 6.96 15.89 10.00
N ASP A 130 6.18 15.90 8.93
CA ASP A 130 5.50 17.08 8.41
C ASP A 130 4.44 17.62 9.38
N ASN A 131 3.93 16.75 10.25
CA ASN A 131 3.02 17.17 11.32
C ASN A 131 3.74 17.48 12.64
N GLY A 132 5.08 17.55 12.68
CA GLY A 132 5.87 17.92 13.86
C GLY A 132 5.86 16.86 14.98
N ARG A 133 5.70 15.58 14.64
CA ARG A 133 5.74 14.46 15.58
C ARG A 133 7.11 13.82 15.57
N GLU A 134 7.48 13.20 16.70
CA GLU A 134 8.68 12.38 16.79
C GLU A 134 8.43 11.07 16.08
N LEU A 135 9.30 10.75 15.09
CA LEU A 135 9.29 9.43 14.43
C LEU A 135 10.09 8.45 15.29
N VAL A 136 9.42 7.42 15.78
CA VAL A 136 10.04 6.30 16.48
C VAL A 136 10.02 5.08 15.58
N ASN A 137 11.19 4.56 15.24
CA ASN A 137 11.32 3.35 14.41
C ASN A 137 11.63 2.14 15.29
N SER A 138 10.81 1.09 15.18
CA SER A 138 11.14 -0.26 15.66
C SER A 138 11.41 -1.12 14.43
N PRO A 139 12.68 -1.24 13.97
CA PRO A 139 13.00 -1.80 12.67
C PRO A 139 12.63 -3.28 12.60
N LEU A 140 12.16 -3.70 11.42
CA LEU A 140 11.98 -5.11 11.11
C LEU A 140 13.34 -5.80 11.00
N LYS A 141 13.43 -7.04 11.45
CA LYS A 141 14.62 -7.87 11.33
C LYS A 141 14.53 -8.76 10.10
N LEU A 142 15.54 -8.72 9.24
CA LEU A 142 15.67 -9.67 8.14
C LEU A 142 16.41 -10.92 8.63
N VAL A 143 15.69 -12.04 8.77
CA VAL A 143 16.21 -13.30 9.26
C VAL A 143 16.02 -14.37 8.18
N ASN A 144 17.12 -14.90 7.64
CA ASN A 144 17.09 -15.92 6.58
C ASN A 144 16.20 -15.56 5.38
N GLY A 145 16.24 -14.30 4.94
CA GLY A 145 15.42 -13.82 3.81
C GLY A 145 13.96 -13.50 4.15
N HIS A 146 13.58 -13.54 5.43
CA HIS A 146 12.23 -13.26 5.89
C HIS A 146 12.24 -12.14 6.92
N TYR A 147 11.34 -11.16 6.78
CA TYR A 147 11.22 -10.05 7.71
C TYR A 147 10.34 -10.40 8.90
N GLU A 148 10.79 -10.08 10.09
CA GLU A 148 10.11 -10.36 11.36
C GLU A 148 9.99 -9.11 12.22
N MET A 149 8.93 -9.02 13.03
CA MET A 149 8.81 -7.99 14.06
C MET A 149 9.70 -8.32 15.26
N ASP A 150 10.47 -7.34 15.72
CA ASP A 150 11.18 -7.42 17.00
C ASP A 150 10.27 -6.94 18.13
N PHE A 151 9.58 -7.86 18.78
CA PHE A 151 8.63 -7.52 19.84
C PHE A 151 9.29 -6.98 21.11
N GLU A 152 10.55 -7.33 21.39
CA GLU A 152 11.30 -6.79 22.51
C GLU A 152 11.66 -5.32 22.25
N ASP A 153 12.21 -5.01 21.07
CA ASP A 153 12.49 -3.64 20.65
C ASP A 153 11.20 -2.81 20.56
N LEU A 154 10.13 -3.37 20.00
CA LEU A 154 8.82 -2.72 19.89
C LEU A 154 8.30 -2.29 21.27
N GLU A 155 8.31 -3.19 22.25
CA GLU A 155 7.89 -2.88 23.62
C GLU A 155 8.80 -1.83 24.27
N GLN A 156 10.11 -1.98 24.13
CA GLN A 156 11.09 -1.02 24.66
C GLN A 156 10.85 0.37 24.07
N LYS A 157 10.71 0.51 22.75
CA LYS A 157 10.45 1.79 22.07
C LYS A 157 9.13 2.43 22.53
N ILE A 158 8.07 1.63 22.68
CA ILE A 158 6.78 2.12 23.19
C ILE A 158 6.94 2.77 24.56
N VAL A 159 7.72 2.13 25.47
CA VAL A 159 7.90 2.60 26.83
C VAL A 159 8.83 3.80 26.89
N GLU A 160 10.00 3.73 26.27
CA GLU A 160 11.04 4.77 26.33
C GLU A 160 10.57 6.10 25.74
N HIS A 161 9.87 6.05 24.59
CA HIS A 161 9.39 7.25 23.89
C HIS A 161 7.95 7.62 24.28
N GLN A 162 7.29 6.86 25.16
CA GLN A 162 5.89 7.11 25.53
C GLN A 162 4.97 7.22 24.30
N VAL A 163 5.14 6.31 23.35
CA VAL A 163 4.45 6.30 22.06
C VAL A 163 2.95 6.46 22.24
N LYS A 164 2.32 7.33 21.44
CA LYS A 164 0.88 7.61 21.46
C LYS A 164 0.12 6.88 20.36
N LEU A 165 0.77 6.67 19.22
CA LEU A 165 0.16 6.12 18.02
C LEU A 165 1.16 5.24 17.28
N PHE A 166 0.69 4.09 16.80
CA PHE A 166 1.44 3.17 15.95
C PHE A 166 0.81 3.11 14.55
N LEU A 167 1.60 3.36 13.52
CA LEU A 167 1.22 3.19 12.13
C LEU A 167 1.60 1.77 11.69
N LEU A 168 0.62 0.88 11.66
CA LEU A 168 0.76 -0.52 11.25
C LEU A 168 0.48 -0.65 9.74
N CYS A 169 1.41 -1.20 8.97
CA CYS A 169 1.22 -1.54 7.56
C CYS A 169 0.90 -3.04 7.43
N SER A 170 -0.28 -3.40 6.93
CA SER A 170 -0.75 -4.81 6.91
C SER A 170 -1.69 -5.07 5.73
N PRO A 171 -1.29 -5.79 4.68
CA PRO A 171 0.06 -6.30 4.36
C PRO A 171 1.14 -5.23 4.26
N HIS A 172 2.38 -5.60 4.57
CA HIS A 172 3.47 -4.66 4.75
C HIS A 172 4.21 -4.36 3.43
N ASN A 173 4.18 -3.13 3.01
CA ASN A 173 4.93 -2.58 1.88
C ASN A 173 6.18 -1.83 2.41
N PRO A 174 7.42 -2.13 1.94
CA PRO A 174 7.75 -2.84 0.69
C PRO A 174 8.05 -4.34 0.84
N VAL A 175 8.20 -4.86 2.04
CA VAL A 175 8.78 -6.19 2.29
C VAL A 175 7.84 -7.37 1.99
N GLY A 176 6.57 -7.10 1.66
CA GLY A 176 5.62 -8.11 1.22
C GLY A 176 5.06 -9.03 2.32
N ARG A 177 5.29 -8.73 3.62
CA ARG A 177 4.77 -9.55 4.72
C ARG A 177 3.25 -9.45 4.86
N VAL A 178 2.63 -10.59 5.13
CA VAL A 178 1.25 -10.70 5.60
C VAL A 178 1.31 -11.20 7.04
N TRP A 179 1.11 -10.28 7.99
CA TRP A 179 1.27 -10.59 9.40
C TRP A 179 0.28 -11.66 9.86
N THR A 180 0.77 -12.66 10.57
CA THR A 180 -0.04 -13.73 11.14
C THR A 180 -0.95 -13.20 12.25
N GLU A 181 -2.02 -13.93 12.54
CA GLU A 181 -2.90 -13.62 13.67
C GLU A 181 -2.11 -13.53 14.99
N GLU A 182 -1.12 -14.41 15.20
CA GLU A 182 -0.30 -14.40 16.40
C GLU A 182 0.56 -13.13 16.51
N GLU A 183 1.22 -12.71 15.42
CA GLU A 183 2.00 -11.46 15.38
C GLU A 183 1.12 -10.24 15.67
N LEU A 184 -0.04 -10.16 15.00
CA LEU A 184 -0.99 -9.05 15.21
C LEU A 184 -1.58 -9.04 16.63
N ARG A 185 -1.82 -10.19 17.24
CA ARG A 185 -2.27 -10.27 18.64
C ARG A 185 -1.19 -9.79 19.59
N LYS A 186 0.07 -10.12 19.38
CA LYS A 186 1.19 -9.59 20.18
C LYS A 186 1.27 -8.07 20.09
N VAL A 187 1.17 -7.52 18.88
CA VAL A 187 1.08 -6.06 18.66
C VAL A 187 -0.09 -5.47 19.42
N GLY A 188 -1.27 -6.05 19.28
CA GLY A 188 -2.50 -5.58 19.91
C GLY A 188 -2.43 -5.58 21.43
N ASP A 189 -1.87 -6.64 22.02
CA ASP A 189 -1.71 -6.76 23.46
C ASP A 189 -0.74 -5.70 24.02
N LEU A 190 0.38 -5.44 23.34
CA LEU A 190 1.30 -4.36 23.69
C LEU A 190 0.61 -2.99 23.61
N CYS A 191 -0.11 -2.73 22.50
CA CYS A 191 -0.81 -1.46 22.31
C CYS A 191 -1.91 -1.22 23.37
N VAL A 192 -2.67 -2.25 23.72
CA VAL A 192 -3.66 -2.19 24.82
C VAL A 192 -2.98 -1.93 26.15
N LYS A 193 -1.92 -2.68 26.46
CA LYS A 193 -1.15 -2.56 27.72
C LYS A 193 -0.64 -1.14 27.94
N TYR A 194 -0.12 -0.51 26.90
CA TYR A 194 0.51 0.82 26.98
C TYR A 194 -0.39 1.96 26.48
N LYS A 195 -1.66 1.68 26.14
CA LYS A 195 -2.64 2.66 25.65
C LYS A 195 -2.18 3.38 24.37
N VAL A 196 -1.56 2.65 23.45
CA VAL A 196 -1.16 3.13 22.13
C VAL A 196 -2.32 2.93 21.16
N LEU A 197 -2.69 3.95 20.40
CA LEU A 197 -3.67 3.81 19.31
C LEU A 197 -2.99 3.18 18.09
N VAL A 198 -3.72 2.34 17.37
CA VAL A 198 -3.25 1.70 16.15
C VAL A 198 -3.97 2.27 14.93
N VAL A 199 -3.24 2.83 13.98
CA VAL A 199 -3.73 3.10 12.63
C VAL A 199 -3.26 1.96 11.75
N SER A 200 -4.17 1.05 11.42
CA SER A 200 -3.88 -0.11 10.56
C SER A 200 -4.15 0.25 9.11
N ASP A 201 -3.10 0.42 8.32
CA ASP A 201 -3.21 0.58 6.88
C ASP A 201 -3.33 -0.80 6.22
N GLU A 202 -4.56 -1.12 5.82
CA GLU A 202 -4.92 -2.40 5.23
C GLU A 202 -5.26 -2.27 3.73
N ILE A 203 -4.71 -1.25 3.05
CA ILE A 203 -5.00 -0.96 1.63
C ILE A 203 -4.59 -2.08 0.67
N HIS A 204 -3.70 -2.98 1.09
CA HIS A 204 -3.24 -4.13 0.31
C HIS A 204 -3.92 -5.45 0.71
N SER A 205 -4.94 -5.43 1.57
CA SER A 205 -5.58 -6.62 2.15
C SER A 205 -6.05 -7.67 1.14
N ASP A 206 -6.48 -7.26 -0.05
CA ASP A 206 -6.97 -8.17 -1.10
C ASP A 206 -5.85 -8.95 -1.82
N PHE A 207 -4.58 -8.53 -1.65
CA PHE A 207 -3.44 -9.17 -2.29
C PHE A 207 -2.63 -9.99 -1.29
N THR A 208 -3.09 -11.21 -1.06
CA THR A 208 -2.35 -12.25 -0.34
C THR A 208 -2.11 -13.42 -1.29
N TRP A 209 -0.96 -14.08 -1.14
CA TRP A 209 -0.56 -15.20 -1.97
C TRP A 209 -0.91 -16.54 -1.30
N PRO A 210 -0.92 -17.65 -2.05
CA PRO A 210 -1.28 -18.96 -1.50
C PRO A 210 -0.50 -19.32 -0.23
N GLY A 211 -1.22 -19.73 0.82
CA GLY A 211 -0.65 -20.04 2.13
C GLY A 211 -0.71 -18.87 3.14
N HIS A 212 -1.09 -17.67 2.71
CA HIS A 212 -1.17 -16.49 3.56
C HIS A 212 -2.58 -15.90 3.54
N GLU A 213 -3.09 -15.54 4.71
CA GLU A 213 -4.42 -14.93 4.89
C GLU A 213 -4.28 -13.58 5.60
N HIS A 214 -4.93 -12.55 5.06
CA HIS A 214 -4.98 -11.26 5.72
C HIS A 214 -5.94 -11.29 6.90
N HIS A 215 -5.49 -10.82 8.04
CA HIS A 215 -6.30 -10.65 9.24
C HIS A 215 -6.54 -9.17 9.51
N VAL A 216 -7.80 -8.75 9.50
CA VAL A 216 -8.18 -7.39 9.87
C VAL A 216 -7.87 -7.18 11.36
N PHE A 217 -6.97 -6.25 11.69
CA PHE A 217 -6.51 -6.03 13.06
C PHE A 217 -7.67 -5.79 14.05
N ALA A 218 -8.62 -4.92 13.66
CA ALA A 218 -9.78 -4.60 14.48
C ALA A 218 -10.74 -5.80 14.71
N ASN A 219 -10.66 -6.85 13.90
CA ASN A 219 -11.55 -8.00 13.97
C ASN A 219 -11.02 -9.12 14.89
N LEU A 220 -9.74 -9.06 15.26
CA LEU A 220 -9.10 -10.12 16.03
C LEU A 220 -9.60 -10.19 17.49
N ASP A 221 -9.89 -9.03 18.08
CA ASP A 221 -10.40 -8.95 19.45
C ASP A 221 -11.17 -7.62 19.67
N PRO A 222 -12.29 -7.60 20.40
CA PRO A 222 -12.99 -6.36 20.74
C PRO A 222 -12.10 -5.29 21.39
N LYS A 223 -11.11 -5.69 22.20
CA LYS A 223 -10.16 -4.72 22.81
C LYS A 223 -9.28 -4.04 21.79
N TYR A 224 -8.95 -4.69 20.64
CA TYR A 224 -8.18 -4.07 19.55
C TYR A 224 -9.09 -3.16 18.72
N ALA A 225 -10.34 -3.51 18.50
CA ALA A 225 -11.32 -2.63 17.86
C ALA A 225 -11.47 -1.29 18.60
N GLU A 226 -11.38 -1.30 19.93
CA GLU A 226 -11.49 -0.09 20.75
C GLU A 226 -10.30 0.89 20.60
N ILE A 227 -9.14 0.43 20.14
CA ILE A 227 -7.93 1.23 19.99
C ILE A 227 -7.50 1.41 18.53
N SER A 228 -8.33 1.01 17.55
CA SER A 228 -7.91 0.96 16.16
C SER A 228 -8.68 1.91 15.24
N ILE A 229 -7.97 2.32 14.19
CA ILE A 229 -8.46 3.03 13.01
C ILE A 229 -8.01 2.20 11.80
N THR A 230 -8.94 1.48 11.17
CA THR A 230 -8.63 0.63 10.02
C THR A 230 -8.81 1.42 8.73
N CYS A 231 -7.73 1.59 7.98
CA CYS A 231 -7.68 2.34 6.73
C CYS A 231 -7.74 1.38 5.54
N THR A 232 -8.76 1.53 4.70
CA THR A 232 -8.99 0.71 3.51
C THR A 232 -9.36 1.56 2.31
N ALA A 233 -9.13 1.06 1.10
CA ALA A 233 -9.53 1.73 -0.13
C ALA A 233 -9.57 0.75 -1.32
N PRO A 234 -10.40 1.01 -2.35
CA PRO A 234 -10.37 0.24 -3.59
C PRO A 234 -9.16 0.60 -4.48
N SER A 235 -8.34 1.56 -4.07
CA SER A 235 -7.27 2.15 -4.88
C SER A 235 -6.26 1.15 -5.39
N LYS A 236 -5.85 0.19 -4.55
CA LYS A 236 -4.90 -0.85 -4.91
C LYS A 236 -5.60 -2.06 -5.51
N THR A 237 -6.71 -2.47 -4.92
CA THR A 237 -7.49 -3.64 -5.36
C THR A 237 -7.97 -3.52 -6.80
N PHE A 238 -8.46 -2.33 -7.19
CA PHE A 238 -9.09 -2.09 -8.48
C PHE A 238 -8.42 -0.99 -9.32
N ASN A 239 -7.19 -0.60 -8.99
CA ASN A 239 -6.44 0.45 -9.72
C ASN A 239 -7.19 1.80 -9.82
N LEU A 240 -7.74 2.28 -8.70
CA LEU A 240 -8.60 3.47 -8.64
C LEU A 240 -7.98 4.64 -7.86
N ALA A 241 -6.66 4.67 -7.67
CA ALA A 241 -5.99 5.67 -6.82
C ALA A 241 -6.30 7.13 -7.24
N GLY A 242 -6.37 7.40 -8.54
CA GLY A 242 -6.67 8.73 -9.09
C GLY A 242 -8.10 9.22 -8.79
N LEU A 243 -9.01 8.34 -8.37
CA LEU A 243 -10.38 8.70 -8.03
C LEU A 243 -10.56 9.12 -6.57
N GLN A 244 -9.52 9.04 -5.76
CA GLN A 244 -9.44 9.62 -4.42
C GLN A 244 -10.64 9.29 -3.52
N ILE A 245 -10.78 8.01 -3.18
CA ILE A 245 -11.77 7.52 -2.22
C ILE A 245 -11.15 6.46 -1.31
N SER A 246 -11.38 6.57 -0.01
CA SER A 246 -11.00 5.57 0.98
C SER A 246 -12.05 5.44 2.07
N ASN A 247 -12.08 4.27 2.69
CA ASN A 247 -13.07 3.86 3.66
C ASN A 247 -12.37 3.53 4.98
N ILE A 248 -12.61 4.36 5.99
CA ILE A 248 -11.96 4.27 7.28
C ILE A 248 -12.97 3.75 8.29
N PHE A 249 -12.67 2.61 8.92
CA PHE A 249 -13.55 2.03 9.92
C PHE A 249 -12.99 2.29 11.32
N ILE A 250 -13.79 2.94 12.16
CA ILE A 250 -13.44 3.30 13.53
C ILE A 250 -14.58 2.82 14.45
N PRO A 251 -14.47 1.63 15.07
CA PRO A 251 -15.49 1.08 15.95
C PRO A 251 -15.78 1.95 17.17
N ASN A 252 -14.73 2.43 17.84
CA ASN A 252 -14.85 3.29 19.02
C ASN A 252 -15.48 4.65 18.67
N ARG A 253 -16.62 4.94 19.31
CA ARG A 253 -17.40 6.17 19.06
C ARG A 253 -16.63 7.44 19.40
N THR A 254 -15.83 7.42 20.44
CA THR A 254 -15.07 8.60 20.89
C THR A 254 -13.92 8.90 19.91
N LEU A 255 -13.17 7.88 19.53
CA LEU A 255 -12.12 8.02 18.50
C LEU A 255 -12.72 8.53 17.19
N ARG A 256 -13.83 7.95 16.74
CA ARG A 256 -14.51 8.35 15.51
C ARG A 256 -14.98 9.80 15.52
N LYS A 257 -15.50 10.31 16.64
CA LYS A 257 -15.88 11.73 16.77
C LYS A 257 -14.65 12.65 16.69
N THR A 258 -13.56 12.29 17.36
CA THR A 258 -12.31 13.07 17.35
C THR A 258 -11.70 13.08 15.96
N PHE A 259 -11.67 11.94 15.30
CA PHE A 259 -11.17 11.81 13.92
C PHE A 259 -11.99 12.65 12.93
N LYS A 260 -13.33 12.57 12.99
CA LYS A 260 -14.21 13.40 12.15
C LYS A 260 -13.96 14.88 12.36
N LYS A 261 -13.81 15.32 13.62
CA LYS A 261 -13.50 16.71 13.93
C LYS A 261 -12.19 17.17 13.28
N ALA A 262 -11.17 16.33 13.25
CA ALA A 262 -9.90 16.68 12.60
C ALA A 262 -10.04 16.82 11.07
N ILE A 263 -10.88 16.00 10.45
CA ILE A 263 -11.21 16.11 9.03
C ILE A 263 -11.97 17.42 8.75
N ASP A 264 -12.98 17.73 9.56
CA ASP A 264 -13.76 18.98 9.44
C ASP A 264 -12.86 20.22 9.59
N GLN A 265 -11.91 20.18 10.53
CA GLN A 265 -10.92 21.26 10.72
C GLN A 265 -9.96 21.42 9.53
N ALA A 266 -9.69 20.35 8.78
CA ALA A 266 -8.94 20.42 7.53
C ALA A 266 -9.78 20.94 6.34
N GLY A 267 -11.06 21.27 6.57
CA GLY A 267 -11.98 21.80 5.54
C GLY A 267 -12.46 20.75 4.53
N TYR A 268 -12.19 19.47 4.75
CA TYR A 268 -12.64 18.41 3.85
C TYR A 268 -14.03 17.93 4.26
N SER A 269 -15.03 18.21 3.42
CA SER A 269 -16.44 17.86 3.70
C SER A 269 -17.15 17.14 2.56
N GLN A 270 -16.59 17.19 1.35
CA GLN A 270 -17.26 16.69 0.16
C GLN A 270 -16.41 15.63 -0.54
N LEU A 271 -17.06 14.53 -0.91
CA LEU A 271 -16.42 13.42 -1.59
C LEU A 271 -16.42 13.60 -3.10
N ASN A 272 -15.43 13.02 -3.76
CA ASN A 272 -15.39 12.91 -5.20
C ASN A 272 -16.55 12.01 -5.69
N THR A 273 -17.45 12.59 -6.48
CA THR A 273 -18.63 11.88 -7.02
C THR A 273 -18.22 10.60 -7.77
N LEU A 274 -17.23 10.70 -8.66
CA LEU A 274 -16.78 9.56 -9.45
C LEU A 274 -16.06 8.51 -8.58
N GLY A 275 -15.38 8.95 -7.52
CA GLY A 275 -14.77 8.06 -6.53
C GLY A 275 -15.83 7.21 -5.80
N LEU A 276 -16.95 7.81 -5.40
CA LEU A 276 -18.07 7.09 -4.78
C LEU A 276 -18.66 6.05 -5.73
N VAL A 277 -18.92 6.43 -7.00
CA VAL A 277 -19.48 5.55 -8.02
C VAL A 277 -18.55 4.37 -8.29
N ALA A 278 -17.25 4.64 -8.49
CA ALA A 278 -16.27 3.62 -8.77
C ALA A 278 -16.07 2.66 -7.60
N CYS A 279 -16.00 3.19 -6.37
CA CYS A 279 -15.84 2.37 -5.17
C CYS A 279 -17.02 1.42 -4.98
N GLN A 280 -18.24 1.91 -5.14
CA GLN A 280 -19.43 1.06 -5.02
C GLN A 280 -19.43 -0.02 -6.12
N ALA A 281 -19.20 0.35 -7.38
CA ALA A 281 -19.14 -0.59 -8.49
C ALA A 281 -18.04 -1.65 -8.29
N ALA A 282 -16.89 -1.24 -7.78
CA ALA A 282 -15.76 -2.14 -7.52
C ALA A 282 -16.13 -3.26 -6.57
N TYR A 283 -16.76 -2.93 -5.44
CA TYR A 283 -17.14 -3.93 -4.43
C TYR A 283 -18.42 -4.70 -4.78
N GLU A 284 -19.30 -4.15 -5.63
CA GLU A 284 -20.49 -4.88 -6.11
C GLU A 284 -20.18 -5.84 -7.27
N GLU A 285 -19.30 -5.43 -8.20
CA GLU A 285 -19.19 -6.07 -9.53
C GLU A 285 -17.75 -6.44 -9.92
N GLY A 286 -16.73 -5.95 -9.20
CA GLY A 286 -15.31 -6.08 -9.61
C GLY A 286 -14.64 -7.41 -9.27
N GLU A 287 -15.26 -8.28 -8.48
CA GLU A 287 -14.63 -9.53 -8.00
C GLU A 287 -14.15 -10.48 -9.11
N PRO A 288 -14.91 -10.70 -10.21
CA PRO A 288 -14.43 -11.57 -11.29
C PRO A 288 -13.12 -11.06 -11.92
N TRP A 289 -13.01 -9.73 -12.10
CA TRP A 289 -11.79 -9.11 -12.60
C TRP A 289 -10.63 -9.28 -11.63
N LEU A 290 -10.85 -9.03 -10.32
CA LEU A 290 -9.83 -9.21 -9.30
C LEU A 290 -9.33 -10.65 -9.23
N THR A 291 -10.22 -11.62 -9.36
CA THR A 291 -9.87 -13.05 -9.36
C THR A 291 -8.90 -13.38 -10.49
N GLU A 292 -9.19 -12.92 -11.71
CA GLU A 292 -8.30 -13.16 -12.86
C GLU A 292 -7.00 -12.32 -12.77
N LEU A 293 -7.08 -11.08 -12.24
CA LEU A 293 -5.91 -10.28 -11.98
C LEU A 293 -4.95 -10.97 -10.99
N LYS A 294 -5.46 -11.52 -9.89
CA LYS A 294 -4.63 -12.24 -8.89
C LYS A 294 -3.92 -13.44 -9.50
N LYS A 295 -4.56 -14.18 -10.41
CA LYS A 295 -3.90 -15.27 -11.14
C LYS A 295 -2.75 -14.75 -11.99
N TYR A 296 -3.00 -13.70 -12.78
CA TYR A 296 -1.98 -13.09 -13.62
C TYR A 296 -0.80 -12.52 -12.83
N LEU A 297 -1.08 -11.88 -11.70
CA LEU A 297 -0.04 -11.35 -10.81
C LEU A 297 0.78 -12.48 -10.16
N LEU A 298 0.15 -13.58 -9.77
CA LEU A 298 0.87 -14.74 -9.25
C LEU A 298 1.79 -15.34 -10.32
N GLU A 299 1.34 -15.43 -11.57
CA GLU A 299 2.18 -15.84 -12.67
C GLU A 299 3.32 -14.86 -12.95
N ASN A 300 3.09 -13.53 -12.77
CA ASN A 300 4.14 -12.51 -12.83
C ASN A 300 5.17 -12.70 -11.71
N LEU A 301 4.72 -13.03 -10.52
CA LEU A 301 5.60 -13.34 -9.39
C LEU A 301 6.44 -14.60 -9.66
N ASP A 302 5.82 -15.68 -10.15
CA ASP A 302 6.52 -16.90 -10.52
C ASP A 302 7.54 -16.67 -11.63
N PHE A 303 7.18 -15.87 -12.63
CA PHE A 303 8.11 -15.43 -13.67
C PHE A 303 9.29 -14.66 -13.09
N SER A 304 9.02 -13.69 -12.21
CA SER A 304 10.06 -12.89 -11.55
C SER A 304 11.03 -13.75 -10.77
N ARG A 305 10.53 -14.65 -9.95
CA ARG A 305 11.32 -15.60 -9.15
C ARG A 305 12.26 -16.41 -10.03
N ASN A 306 11.71 -17.06 -11.06
CA ASN A 306 12.49 -17.89 -11.99
C ASN A 306 13.51 -17.07 -12.80
N TYR A 307 13.17 -15.85 -13.19
CA TYR A 307 14.07 -15.00 -13.96
C TYR A 307 15.24 -14.51 -13.10
N ILE A 308 14.95 -14.04 -11.89
CA ILE A 308 15.98 -13.55 -10.94
C ILE A 308 16.96 -14.66 -10.63
N GLU A 309 16.48 -15.84 -10.22
CA GLU A 309 17.32 -16.97 -9.86
C GLU A 309 18.28 -17.41 -11.00
N ARG A 310 17.82 -17.35 -12.24
CA ARG A 310 18.59 -17.86 -13.38
C ARG A 310 19.50 -16.82 -14.04
N ASN A 311 19.11 -15.55 -14.00
CA ASN A 311 19.70 -14.53 -14.87
C ASN A 311 20.28 -13.31 -14.12
N LEU A 312 20.00 -13.16 -12.82
CA LEU A 312 20.43 -12.00 -12.04
C LEU A 312 21.29 -12.45 -10.83
N PRO A 313 22.53 -12.90 -11.08
CA PRO A 313 23.42 -13.34 -10.00
C PRO A 313 23.69 -12.21 -9.00
N GLY A 314 23.68 -12.53 -7.70
CA GLY A 314 23.87 -11.57 -6.62
C GLY A 314 22.63 -10.72 -6.28
N ILE A 315 21.50 -10.98 -6.92
CA ILE A 315 20.20 -10.34 -6.57
C ILE A 315 19.26 -11.42 -6.03
N HIS A 316 18.64 -11.13 -4.89
CA HIS A 316 17.73 -12.06 -4.25
C HIS A 316 16.33 -11.46 -4.12
N LEU A 317 15.32 -12.24 -4.48
CA LEU A 317 13.93 -11.90 -4.19
C LEU A 317 13.65 -12.17 -2.72
N ILE A 318 13.23 -11.17 -1.98
CA ILE A 318 12.57 -11.39 -0.69
C ILE A 318 11.18 -11.93 -1.02
N GLU A 319 10.92 -13.17 -0.62
CA GLU A 319 9.70 -13.86 -0.99
C GLU A 319 8.46 -13.16 -0.43
N PRO A 320 7.58 -12.58 -1.26
CA PRO A 320 6.42 -11.87 -0.77
C PRO A 320 5.29 -12.82 -0.40
N GLU A 321 4.68 -12.58 0.73
CA GLU A 321 3.46 -13.24 1.20
C GLU A 321 2.19 -12.54 0.69
N GLY A 322 2.34 -11.28 0.28
CA GLY A 322 1.27 -10.46 -0.29
C GLY A 322 1.81 -9.26 -1.06
N THR A 323 0.90 -8.43 -1.54
CA THR A 323 1.10 -7.29 -2.42
C THR A 323 1.57 -7.67 -3.83
N TYR A 324 1.54 -6.73 -4.76
CA TYR A 324 2.14 -6.86 -6.10
C TYR A 324 3.41 -6.02 -6.25
N LEU A 325 4.03 -5.71 -5.12
CA LEU A 325 5.28 -4.99 -5.02
C LEU A 325 6.31 -5.98 -4.49
N ILE A 326 7.32 -6.28 -5.31
CA ILE A 326 8.39 -7.19 -4.91
C ILE A 326 9.61 -6.41 -4.43
N TRP A 327 10.29 -6.97 -3.44
CA TRP A 327 11.45 -6.40 -2.78
C TRP A 327 12.69 -7.19 -3.12
N LEU A 328 13.65 -6.56 -3.78
CA LEU A 328 14.87 -7.20 -4.27
C LEU A 328 16.07 -6.77 -3.44
N ASP A 329 16.85 -7.73 -2.98
CA ASP A 329 18.09 -7.55 -2.23
C ASP A 329 19.29 -7.55 -3.20
N PHE A 330 19.99 -6.43 -3.31
CA PHE A 330 21.19 -6.23 -4.14
C PHE A 330 22.47 -6.22 -3.33
N ARG A 331 22.43 -6.42 -2.02
CA ARG A 331 23.56 -6.24 -1.11
C ARG A 331 24.73 -7.19 -1.40
N GLU A 332 24.48 -8.36 -1.98
CA GLU A 332 25.54 -9.30 -2.39
C GLU A 332 26.45 -8.70 -3.47
N LEU A 333 25.97 -7.74 -4.26
CA LEU A 333 26.79 -7.04 -5.25
C LEU A 333 27.87 -6.15 -4.61
N GLY A 334 27.75 -5.81 -3.33
CA GLY A 334 28.70 -4.98 -2.59
C GLY A 334 28.82 -3.54 -3.13
N LEU A 335 27.80 -3.06 -3.83
CA LEU A 335 27.77 -1.72 -4.40
C LEU A 335 27.33 -0.69 -3.34
N PRO A 336 28.02 0.48 -3.24
CA PRO A 336 27.47 1.63 -2.53
C PRO A 336 26.16 2.10 -3.16
N GLU A 337 25.26 2.70 -2.35
CA GLU A 337 23.92 3.15 -2.77
C GLU A 337 23.95 4.00 -4.07
N GLU A 338 24.87 4.98 -4.18
CA GLU A 338 25.00 5.81 -5.39
C GLU A 338 25.33 4.99 -6.64
N LYS A 339 26.10 3.89 -6.50
CA LYS A 339 26.43 3.01 -7.62
C LYS A 339 25.29 2.08 -7.97
N LEU A 340 24.53 1.63 -6.98
CA LEU A 340 23.32 0.86 -7.22
C LEU A 340 22.29 1.72 -7.97
N GLU A 341 22.04 2.93 -7.51
CA GLU A 341 21.16 3.89 -8.18
C GLU A 341 21.60 4.17 -9.62
N HIS A 342 22.94 4.34 -9.85
CA HIS A 342 23.48 4.52 -11.19
C HIS A 342 23.25 3.27 -12.08
N LEU A 343 23.48 2.07 -11.55
CA LEU A 343 23.22 0.81 -12.24
C LEU A 343 21.74 0.72 -12.67
N ILE A 344 20.83 1.02 -11.79
CA ILE A 344 19.39 0.95 -12.05
C ILE A 344 18.95 2.01 -13.06
N THR A 345 19.29 3.29 -12.83
CA THR A 345 18.73 4.40 -13.61
C THR A 345 19.50 4.64 -14.93
N LYS A 346 20.82 4.51 -14.93
CA LYS A 346 21.65 4.87 -16.11
C LYS A 346 21.99 3.67 -16.97
N GLU A 347 22.41 2.56 -16.36
CA GLU A 347 22.82 1.38 -17.13
C GLU A 347 21.60 0.51 -17.52
N ALA A 348 20.75 0.17 -16.55
CA ALA A 348 19.53 -0.61 -16.81
C ALA A 348 18.39 0.24 -17.39
N LYS A 349 18.44 1.56 -17.26
CA LYS A 349 17.36 2.49 -17.65
C LYS A 349 16.01 2.07 -17.07
N LEU A 350 16.00 1.84 -15.77
CA LEU A 350 14.82 1.52 -14.99
C LEU A 350 14.55 2.65 -13.98
N TRP A 351 13.29 2.94 -13.76
CA TRP A 351 12.85 3.79 -12.67
C TRP A 351 12.09 2.93 -11.65
N LEU A 352 12.81 2.57 -10.60
CA LEU A 352 12.31 1.78 -9.47
C LEU A 352 12.17 2.67 -8.24
N ASP A 353 11.72 2.14 -7.13
CA ASP A 353 11.84 2.81 -5.84
C ASP A 353 13.07 2.26 -5.10
N SER A 354 14.11 3.11 -4.96
CA SER A 354 15.27 2.80 -4.15
C SER A 354 14.86 2.46 -2.72
N GLY A 355 15.45 1.42 -2.16
CA GLY A 355 15.16 0.97 -0.82
C GLY A 355 15.43 2.00 0.26
N ALA A 356 16.39 2.88 0.04
CA ALA A 356 16.76 3.95 0.97
C ALA A 356 15.58 4.90 1.32
N ILE A 357 14.61 5.08 0.41
CA ILE A 357 13.44 5.93 0.68
C ILE A 357 12.49 5.33 1.72
N PHE A 358 12.55 4.00 1.94
CA PHE A 358 11.71 3.31 2.91
C PHE A 358 12.29 3.30 4.33
N GLY A 359 13.47 3.88 4.50
CA GLY A 359 14.21 3.96 5.77
C GLY A 359 15.63 3.41 5.62
N THR A 360 16.49 3.65 6.61
CA THR A 360 17.91 3.26 6.57
C THR A 360 18.12 1.76 6.38
N ASP A 361 17.20 0.94 6.88
CA ASP A 361 17.25 -0.52 6.74
C ASP A 361 16.85 -1.01 5.34
N GLY A 362 16.49 -0.10 4.44
CA GLY A 362 16.19 -0.36 3.04
C GLY A 362 17.37 -0.15 2.09
N GLU A 363 18.52 0.36 2.55
CA GLU A 363 19.69 0.55 1.70
C GLU A 363 20.17 -0.76 1.06
N GLY A 364 20.49 -0.72 -0.22
CA GLY A 364 20.89 -1.88 -1.01
C GLY A 364 19.73 -2.76 -1.48
N PHE A 365 18.50 -2.27 -1.36
CA PHE A 365 17.30 -2.91 -1.90
C PHE A 365 16.63 -2.04 -2.97
N GLU A 366 15.79 -2.69 -3.80
CA GLU A 366 14.94 -2.03 -4.79
C GLU A 366 13.53 -2.61 -4.75
N ARG A 367 12.50 -1.74 -4.84
CA ARG A 367 11.11 -2.19 -4.95
C ARG A 367 10.63 -2.12 -6.40
N ILE A 368 10.07 -3.23 -6.89
CA ILE A 368 9.50 -3.35 -8.24
C ILE A 368 8.00 -3.61 -8.16
N ASN A 369 7.22 -2.85 -8.93
CA ASN A 369 5.81 -3.12 -9.17
C ASN A 369 5.65 -4.12 -10.31
N ILE A 370 5.12 -5.31 -10.02
CA ILE A 370 4.87 -6.37 -11.01
C ILE A 370 3.46 -6.34 -11.61
N ALA A 371 2.64 -5.35 -11.26
CA ALA A 371 1.30 -5.17 -11.83
C ALA A 371 1.37 -4.46 -13.20
N CYS A 372 2.04 -5.09 -14.13
CA CYS A 372 2.21 -4.68 -15.53
C CYS A 372 2.15 -5.90 -16.45
N PRO A 373 1.98 -5.71 -17.79
CA PRO A 373 2.05 -6.80 -18.76
C PRO A 373 3.36 -7.58 -18.63
N ARG A 374 3.30 -8.91 -18.81
CA ARG A 374 4.47 -9.79 -18.69
C ARG A 374 5.63 -9.35 -19.59
N THR A 375 5.33 -8.83 -20.77
CA THR A 375 6.34 -8.31 -21.71
C THR A 375 7.09 -7.12 -21.14
N THR A 376 6.40 -6.21 -20.45
CA THR A 376 7.01 -5.06 -19.77
C THR A 376 7.91 -5.53 -18.62
N LEU A 377 7.45 -6.47 -17.81
CA LEU A 377 8.23 -7.03 -16.72
C LEU A 377 9.48 -7.77 -17.22
N LYS A 378 9.33 -8.54 -18.31
CA LYS A 378 10.45 -9.21 -18.95
C LYS A 378 11.48 -8.21 -19.48
N GLU A 379 11.04 -7.14 -20.16
CA GLU A 379 11.91 -6.08 -20.62
C GLU A 379 12.72 -5.45 -19.48
N ALA A 380 12.06 -5.19 -18.35
CA ALA A 380 12.75 -4.64 -17.18
C ALA A 380 13.89 -5.57 -16.69
N PHE A 381 13.60 -6.85 -16.56
CA PHE A 381 14.62 -7.81 -16.13
C PHE A 381 15.70 -8.07 -17.17
N ASP A 382 15.39 -8.04 -18.48
CA ASP A 382 16.38 -8.14 -19.53
C ASP A 382 17.36 -6.94 -19.48
N ARG A 383 16.84 -5.72 -19.26
CA ARG A 383 17.66 -4.51 -19.08
C ARG A 383 18.57 -4.63 -17.87
N LEU A 384 18.05 -5.11 -16.74
CA LEU A 384 18.80 -5.31 -15.51
C LEU A 384 19.91 -6.36 -15.69
N ALA A 385 19.60 -7.50 -16.33
CA ALA A 385 20.56 -8.55 -16.62
C ALA A 385 21.72 -8.03 -17.50
N LYS A 386 21.37 -7.22 -18.52
CA LYS A 386 22.37 -6.60 -19.38
C LYS A 386 23.29 -5.62 -18.62
N ALA A 387 22.71 -4.81 -17.73
CA ALA A 387 23.47 -3.86 -16.92
C ALA A 387 24.42 -4.59 -15.94
N LEU A 388 23.98 -5.68 -15.31
CA LEU A 388 24.82 -6.49 -14.44
C LEU A 388 26.01 -7.10 -15.18
N ASN A 389 25.81 -7.59 -16.41
CA ASN A 389 26.88 -8.13 -17.22
C ASN A 389 27.95 -7.09 -17.62
N SER A 390 27.64 -5.79 -17.51
CA SER A 390 28.61 -4.72 -17.76
C SER A 390 29.48 -4.36 -16.54
N LEU A 391 29.13 -4.86 -15.35
CA LEU A 391 29.91 -4.67 -14.13
C LEU A 391 31.13 -5.62 -14.03
N GLY A 392 31.11 -6.73 -14.72
CA GLY A 392 32.19 -7.73 -14.78
C GLY A 392 32.98 -7.61 -16.04
#